data_c289074b47b47813bcd8e13a51b2b053
#
_entry.id   c289074b47b47813bcd8e13a51b2b053
#
_cell.length_a   1.000
_cell.length_b   1.000
_cell.length_c   1.000
_cell.angle_alpha   90.00
_cell.angle_beta   90.00
_cell.angle_gamma   90.00
#
_symmetry.space_group_name_H-M   'P 1'
#
loop_
_entity.id
_entity.type
_entity.pdbx_description
1 polymer ?
#
loop_
_entity_poly.entity_id
_entity_poly.type
_entity_poly.pdbx_seq_one_letter_code
_entity_poly.pdbx_strand_id
1 'polypeptide(L)'
;MKSITVIVETPRYTAGKYVYDQEKNIYMLKKILPLGMYFPYDFGMIENTLAEDGDPADAMILTECITYPGVHISCRLIGALQAKQRENGKEIRNDRYMMVAEDSLLYGHIKKIKDFSKEHNNQLKEFFINYGEVEKKELTDLRFSDVEMAKKDLVKLTT
;
A
#
# COMPACT_ATOMS: atom_id res chain seq x y z
N MET A 1 -10.35 6.46 16.17
CA MET A 1 -10.67 6.52 14.73
C MET A 1 -11.41 5.25 14.37
N LYS A 2 -12.48 5.29 13.57
CA LYS A 2 -13.12 4.07 13.08
C LYS A 2 -12.07 3.23 12.32
N SER A 3 -12.13 1.91 12.47
CA SER A 3 -11.30 1.00 11.67
C SER A 3 -11.58 1.19 10.18
N ILE A 4 -10.55 0.95 9.39
CA ILE A 4 -10.61 1.04 7.94
C ILE A 4 -10.49 -0.39 7.41
N THR A 5 -11.42 -0.80 6.56
CA THR A 5 -11.34 -2.11 5.90
C THR A 5 -10.40 -2.03 4.72
N VAL A 6 -9.42 -2.91 4.68
CA VAL A 6 -8.52 -3.11 3.55
C VAL A 6 -8.70 -4.51 3.00
N ILE A 7 -8.78 -4.62 1.68
CA ILE A 7 -8.89 -5.91 0.98
C ILE A 7 -7.51 -6.26 0.45
N VAL A 8 -6.96 -7.39 0.85
CA VAL A 8 -5.64 -7.85 0.39
C VAL A 8 -5.71 -8.21 -1.09
N GLU A 9 -4.76 -7.69 -1.86
CA GLU A 9 -4.56 -8.10 -3.25
C GLU A 9 -3.28 -8.94 -3.40
N THR A 10 -2.17 -8.45 -2.86
CA THR A 10 -0.86 -9.10 -2.96
C THR A 10 -0.30 -9.37 -1.56
N PRO A 11 -0.23 -10.64 -1.14
CA PRO A 11 0.37 -11.00 0.14
C PRO A 11 1.88 -10.69 0.19
N ARG A 12 2.38 -10.42 1.39
CA ARG A 12 3.82 -10.19 1.62
C ARG A 12 4.66 -11.42 1.24
N TYR A 13 5.93 -11.17 0.96
CA TYR A 13 6.95 -12.18 0.62
C TYR A 13 6.64 -12.98 -0.64
N THR A 14 5.70 -12.54 -1.44
CA THR A 14 5.48 -13.06 -2.78
C THR A 14 6.20 -12.22 -3.84
N ALA A 15 6.70 -12.86 -4.85
CA ALA A 15 7.19 -12.20 -6.07
C ALA A 15 6.06 -11.91 -7.07
N GLY A 16 4.89 -12.47 -6.86
CA GLY A 16 3.73 -12.26 -7.73
C GLY A 16 2.94 -11.02 -7.34
N LYS A 17 2.67 -10.15 -8.29
CA LYS A 17 1.71 -9.05 -8.16
C LYS A 17 0.33 -9.55 -8.57
N TYR A 18 -0.57 -9.61 -7.62
CA TYR A 18 -1.97 -9.95 -7.85
C TYR A 18 -2.82 -8.68 -7.83
N VAL A 19 -3.80 -8.59 -8.68
CA VAL A 19 -4.77 -7.50 -8.72
C VAL A 19 -6.17 -8.04 -8.91
N TYR A 20 -7.16 -7.34 -8.36
CA TYR A 20 -8.56 -7.66 -8.55
C TYR A 20 -9.07 -7.08 -9.87
N ASP A 21 -9.55 -7.96 -10.75
CA ASP A 21 -10.22 -7.58 -11.99
C ASP A 21 -11.72 -7.43 -11.70
N GLN A 22 -12.20 -6.21 -11.66
CA GLN A 22 -13.60 -5.91 -11.32
C GLN A 22 -14.59 -6.41 -12.37
N GLU A 23 -14.20 -6.41 -13.65
CA GLU A 23 -15.07 -6.87 -14.73
C GLU A 23 -15.29 -8.38 -14.67
N LYS A 24 -14.24 -9.13 -14.35
CA LYS A 24 -14.26 -10.59 -14.26
C LYS A 24 -14.58 -11.12 -12.88
N ASN A 25 -14.54 -10.25 -11.86
CA ASN A 25 -14.73 -10.60 -10.46
C ASN A 25 -13.76 -11.68 -9.96
N ILE A 26 -12.48 -11.58 -10.35
CA ILE A 26 -11.42 -12.53 -9.99
C ILE A 26 -10.12 -11.80 -9.64
N TYR A 27 -9.24 -12.47 -8.89
CA TYR A 27 -7.85 -12.05 -8.72
C TYR A 27 -6.99 -12.64 -9.83
N MET A 28 -6.13 -11.83 -10.39
CA MET A 28 -5.22 -12.24 -11.47
C MET A 28 -3.77 -12.00 -11.07
N LEU A 29 -2.90 -12.95 -11.39
CA LEU A 29 -1.46 -12.72 -11.39
C LEU A 29 -1.12 -11.80 -12.56
N LYS A 30 -0.82 -10.54 -12.26
CA LYS A 30 -0.58 -9.52 -13.29
C LYS A 30 0.89 -9.41 -13.68
N LYS A 31 1.80 -9.64 -12.74
CA LYS A 31 3.24 -9.51 -12.94
C LYS A 31 4.01 -10.39 -11.96
N ILE A 32 5.19 -10.81 -12.36
CA ILE A 32 6.17 -11.45 -11.49
C ILE A 32 7.36 -10.52 -11.36
N LEU A 33 7.76 -10.23 -10.12
CA LEU A 33 8.91 -9.39 -9.82
C LEU A 33 10.23 -10.10 -10.19
N PRO A 34 11.31 -9.36 -10.43
CA PRO A 34 12.63 -9.93 -10.65
C PRO A 34 13.08 -10.87 -9.53
N LEU A 35 13.98 -11.78 -9.82
CA LEU A 35 14.56 -12.70 -8.85
C LEU A 35 15.08 -11.97 -7.61
N GLY A 36 14.69 -12.44 -6.44
CA GLY A 36 15.08 -11.88 -5.15
C GLY A 36 14.27 -10.67 -4.70
N MET A 37 13.34 -10.18 -5.51
CA MET A 37 12.43 -9.09 -5.15
C MET A 37 11.08 -9.63 -4.68
N TYR A 38 10.64 -9.19 -3.51
CA TYR A 38 9.35 -9.55 -2.90
C TYR A 38 8.64 -8.32 -2.38
N PHE A 39 7.32 -8.41 -2.25
CA PHE A 39 6.57 -7.40 -1.51
C PHE A 39 6.91 -7.49 -0.01
N PRO A 40 7.35 -6.39 0.63
CA PRO A 40 7.79 -6.41 2.04
C PRO A 40 6.63 -6.54 3.02
N TYR A 41 5.45 -6.09 2.62
CA TYR A 41 4.19 -6.14 3.38
C TYR A 41 3.06 -6.59 2.48
N ASP A 42 1.92 -6.93 3.07
CA ASP A 42 0.71 -7.15 2.28
C ASP A 42 0.29 -5.84 1.61
N PHE A 43 -0.03 -5.92 0.34
CA PHE A 43 -0.61 -4.82 -0.42
C PHE A 43 -2.09 -5.09 -0.65
N GLY A 44 -2.88 -4.03 -0.57
CA GLY A 44 -4.31 -4.13 -0.79
C GLY A 44 -4.92 -2.80 -1.16
N MET A 45 -6.22 -2.83 -1.30
CA MET A 45 -7.04 -1.67 -1.63
C MET A 45 -7.95 -1.30 -0.47
N ILE A 46 -8.13 0.01 -0.26
CA ILE A 46 -9.04 0.53 0.76
C ILE A 46 -10.45 0.60 0.17
N GLU A 47 -11.39 -0.06 0.85
CA GLU A 47 -12.80 -0.06 0.41
C GLU A 47 -13.37 1.38 0.31
N ASN A 48 -14.28 1.56 -0.66
CA ASN A 48 -15.03 2.80 -0.85
C ASN A 48 -14.12 4.03 -1.05
N THR A 49 -13.04 3.86 -1.79
CA THR A 49 -12.13 4.94 -2.19
C THR A 49 -11.88 4.92 -3.69
N LEU A 50 -11.53 6.10 -4.23
CA LEU A 50 -11.13 6.29 -5.63
C LEU A 50 -9.94 7.24 -5.68
N ALA A 51 -8.80 6.75 -6.13
CA ALA A 51 -7.58 7.54 -6.31
C ALA A 51 -7.50 8.18 -7.71
N GLU A 52 -6.50 9.02 -7.93
CA GLU A 52 -6.33 9.76 -9.18
C GLU A 52 -6.11 8.86 -10.42
N ASP A 53 -5.59 7.67 -10.22
CA ASP A 53 -5.39 6.68 -11.28
C ASP A 53 -6.66 5.92 -11.68
N GLY A 54 -7.78 6.15 -10.98
CA GLY A 54 -9.06 5.50 -11.22
C GLY A 54 -9.27 4.18 -10.47
N ASP A 55 -8.27 3.75 -9.69
CA ASP A 55 -8.34 2.57 -8.83
C ASP A 55 -8.65 2.97 -7.37
N PRO A 56 -9.09 2.03 -6.52
CA PRO A 56 -9.14 2.27 -5.08
C PRO A 56 -7.76 2.65 -4.52
N ALA A 57 -7.75 3.41 -3.41
CA ALA A 57 -6.50 3.83 -2.78
C ALA A 57 -5.67 2.63 -2.29
N ASP A 58 -4.37 2.66 -2.58
CA ASP A 58 -3.42 1.62 -2.20
C ASP A 58 -3.11 1.61 -0.70
N ALA A 59 -3.05 0.45 -0.11
CA ALA A 59 -2.62 0.26 1.27
C ALA A 59 -1.50 -0.78 1.39
N MET A 60 -0.61 -0.55 2.36
CA MET A 60 0.30 -1.55 2.90
C MET A 60 -0.17 -1.96 4.28
N ILE A 61 -0.26 -3.26 4.53
CA ILE A 61 -0.79 -3.80 5.78
C ILE A 61 0.31 -4.53 6.54
N LEU A 62 0.53 -4.10 7.78
CA LEU A 62 1.42 -4.77 8.72
C LEU A 62 0.60 -5.77 9.53
N THR A 63 0.90 -7.04 9.36
CA THR A 63 0.33 -8.15 10.13
C THR A 63 1.33 -9.31 10.17
N GLU A 64 1.32 -10.07 11.25
CA GLU A 64 2.10 -11.30 11.38
C GLU A 64 1.43 -12.50 10.69
N CYS A 65 0.15 -12.40 10.38
CA CYS A 65 -0.60 -13.48 9.74
C CYS A 65 -0.18 -13.66 8.27
N ILE A 66 -0.24 -14.88 7.81
CA ILE A 66 -0.22 -15.19 6.37
C ILE A 66 -1.59 -14.83 5.82
N THR A 67 -1.62 -13.99 4.81
CA THR A 67 -2.86 -13.56 4.17
C THR A 67 -3.00 -14.12 2.76
N TYR A 68 -4.16 -13.89 2.18
CA TYR A 68 -4.51 -14.36 0.84
C TYR A 68 -5.25 -13.26 0.08
N PRO A 69 -5.20 -13.21 -1.25
CA PRO A 69 -6.02 -12.29 -2.03
C PRO A 69 -7.51 -12.42 -1.67
N GLY A 70 -8.17 -11.29 -1.44
CA GLY A 70 -9.57 -11.23 -1.07
C GLY A 70 -9.87 -11.22 0.43
N VAL A 71 -8.87 -11.36 1.29
CA VAL A 71 -9.07 -11.24 2.75
C VAL A 71 -9.33 -9.78 3.11
N HIS A 72 -10.40 -9.53 3.85
CA HIS A 72 -10.74 -8.22 4.40
C HIS A 72 -10.16 -8.10 5.81
N ILE A 73 -9.40 -7.04 6.05
CA ILE A 73 -8.73 -6.81 7.32
C ILE A 73 -9.14 -5.46 7.88
N SER A 74 -9.61 -5.45 9.13
CA SER A 74 -9.81 -4.21 9.88
C SER A 74 -8.47 -3.64 10.31
N CYS A 75 -8.18 -2.42 9.87
CA CYS A 75 -6.88 -1.80 10.02
C CYS A 75 -6.96 -0.43 10.69
N ARG A 76 -5.85 -0.05 11.29
CA ARG A 76 -5.60 1.28 11.84
C ARG A 76 -4.56 1.98 10.98
N LEU A 77 -4.87 3.22 10.56
CA LEU A 77 -3.94 4.07 9.81
C LEU A 77 -2.80 4.56 10.71
N ILE A 78 -1.56 4.48 10.20
CA ILE A 78 -0.36 4.97 10.89
C ILE A 78 0.40 6.06 10.11
N GLY A 79 -0.04 6.37 8.90
CA GLY A 79 0.53 7.37 8.00
C GLY A 79 0.45 6.94 6.56
N ALA A 80 1.18 7.60 5.68
CA ALA A 80 1.26 7.22 4.27
C ALA A 80 2.65 7.48 3.69
N LEU A 81 3.04 6.70 2.71
CA LEU A 81 4.13 7.03 1.80
C LEU A 81 3.51 7.76 0.61
N GLN A 82 3.71 9.06 0.58
CA GLN A 82 3.27 9.91 -0.52
C GLN A 82 4.22 9.75 -1.70
N ALA A 83 3.68 9.66 -2.89
CA ALA A 83 4.44 9.60 -4.12
C ALA A 83 3.67 10.21 -5.28
N LYS A 84 4.40 10.80 -6.20
CA LYS A 84 3.92 11.09 -7.54
C LYS A 84 4.51 10.06 -8.49
N GLN A 85 3.72 9.61 -9.44
CA GLN A 85 4.18 8.73 -10.50
C GLN A 85 3.97 9.39 -11.86
N ARG A 86 5.00 9.26 -12.69
CA ARG A 86 4.92 9.69 -14.09
C ARG A 86 4.75 8.46 -14.97
N GLU A 87 3.69 8.48 -15.74
CA GLU A 87 3.34 7.43 -16.67
C GLU A 87 2.80 8.06 -17.96
N ASN A 88 3.34 7.70 -19.12
CA ASN A 88 2.92 8.23 -20.43
C ASN A 88 2.88 9.78 -20.49
N GLY A 89 3.85 10.45 -19.85
CA GLY A 89 3.97 11.90 -19.83
C GLY A 89 3.02 12.62 -18.87
N LYS A 90 2.19 11.88 -18.14
CA LYS A 90 1.30 12.42 -17.09
C LYS A 90 1.89 12.15 -15.71
N GLU A 91 1.78 13.13 -14.82
CA GLU A 91 2.11 12.99 -13.41
C GLU A 91 0.81 12.92 -12.62
N ILE A 92 0.66 11.84 -11.84
CA ILE A 92 -0.47 11.62 -10.95
C ILE A 92 0.04 11.30 -9.55
N ARG A 93 -0.74 11.65 -8.55
CA ARG A 93 -0.49 11.27 -7.16
C ARG A 93 -0.96 9.84 -6.92
N ASN A 94 -0.09 9.02 -6.34
CA ASN A 94 -0.43 7.67 -5.93
C ASN A 94 0.23 7.36 -4.58
N ASP A 95 -0.48 7.66 -3.51
CA ASP A 95 -0.03 7.44 -2.14
C ASP A 95 -0.30 6.00 -1.71
N ARG A 96 0.58 5.45 -0.86
CA ARG A 96 0.39 4.15 -0.21
C ARG A 96 0.13 4.39 1.27
N TYR A 97 -1.08 4.10 1.69
CA TYR A 97 -1.50 4.26 3.08
C TYR A 97 -0.96 3.11 3.92
N MET A 98 -0.24 3.45 4.99
CA MET A 98 0.34 2.45 5.88
C MET A 98 -0.63 2.12 7.00
N MET A 99 -0.93 0.84 7.12
CA MET A 99 -1.95 0.30 8.01
C MET A 99 -1.37 -0.78 8.90
N VAL A 100 -1.89 -0.89 10.11
CA VAL A 100 -1.63 -2.03 11.01
C VAL A 100 -2.95 -2.75 11.23
N ALA A 101 -2.97 -4.07 11.07
CA ALA A 101 -4.12 -4.90 11.41
C ALA A 101 -4.48 -4.68 12.89
N GLU A 102 -5.75 -4.43 13.20
CA GLU A 102 -6.17 -4.07 14.57
C GLU A 102 -5.82 -5.14 15.61
N ASP A 103 -5.93 -6.41 15.21
CA ASP A 103 -5.64 -7.56 16.09
C ASP A 103 -4.15 -7.96 16.09
N SER A 104 -3.28 -7.22 15.40
CA SER A 104 -1.85 -7.53 15.38
C SER A 104 -1.21 -7.34 16.75
N LEU A 105 -0.61 -8.40 17.26
CA LEU A 105 0.17 -8.38 18.51
C LEU A 105 1.60 -7.90 18.24
N LEU A 106 2.20 -8.32 17.12
CA LEU A 106 3.57 -7.97 16.78
C LEU A 106 3.71 -6.49 16.40
N TYR A 107 2.77 -5.95 15.64
CA TYR A 107 2.79 -4.56 15.17
C TYR A 107 1.87 -3.62 15.95
N GLY A 108 1.18 -4.13 16.97
CA GLY A 108 0.21 -3.35 17.76
C GLY A 108 0.80 -2.11 18.45
N HIS A 109 2.11 -2.09 18.72
CA HIS A 109 2.83 -0.97 19.30
C HIS A 109 3.14 0.16 18.29
N ILE A 110 3.14 -0.13 16.99
CA ILE A 110 3.38 0.86 15.93
C ILE A 110 2.13 1.73 15.76
N LYS A 111 2.22 3.00 16.13
CA LYS A 111 1.11 3.96 16.06
C LYS A 111 1.30 5.03 14.97
N LYS A 112 2.52 5.25 14.54
CA LYS A 112 2.91 6.27 13.56
C LYS A 112 4.18 5.84 12.82
N ILE A 113 4.44 6.44 11.68
CA ILE A 113 5.64 6.16 10.86
C ILE A 113 6.96 6.33 11.64
N LYS A 114 7.00 7.28 12.56
CA LYS A 114 8.21 7.57 13.38
C LYS A 114 8.52 6.46 14.41
N ASP A 115 7.63 5.50 14.61
CA ASP A 115 7.89 4.35 15.47
C ASP A 115 8.77 3.29 14.77
N PHE A 116 8.97 3.41 13.47
CA PHE A 116 9.96 2.64 12.73
C PHE A 116 11.35 3.31 12.79
N SER A 117 12.40 2.51 12.62
CA SER A 117 13.75 3.04 12.45
C SER A 117 13.88 3.84 11.14
N LYS A 118 14.86 4.73 11.10
CA LYS A 118 15.17 5.48 9.88
C LYS A 118 15.59 4.54 8.73
N GLU A 119 16.36 3.50 9.06
CA GLU A 119 16.78 2.47 8.11
C GLU A 119 15.59 1.74 7.48
N HIS A 120 14.63 1.32 8.30
CA HIS A 120 13.38 0.69 7.80
C HIS A 120 12.68 1.59 6.79
N ASN A 121 12.48 2.85 7.14
CA ASN A 121 11.78 3.80 6.28
C ASN A 121 12.55 4.09 4.97
N ASN A 122 13.88 4.15 5.04
CA ASN A 122 14.71 4.31 3.85
C ASN A 122 14.63 3.07 2.95
N GLN A 123 14.71 1.86 3.51
CA GLN A 123 14.58 0.61 2.75
C GLN A 123 13.19 0.49 2.09
N LEU A 124 12.15 0.94 2.77
CA LEU A 124 10.82 0.93 2.18
C LEU A 124 10.70 1.88 0.98
N LYS A 125 11.31 3.06 1.06
CA LYS A 125 11.41 3.98 -0.10
C LYS A 125 12.19 3.34 -1.25
N GLU A 126 13.34 2.72 -0.96
CA GLU A 126 14.14 2.02 -1.97
C GLU A 126 13.34 0.91 -2.67
N PHE A 127 12.57 0.14 -1.90
CA PHE A 127 11.68 -0.85 -2.48
C PHE A 127 10.75 -0.22 -3.51
N PHE A 128 10.10 0.88 -3.19
CA PHE A 128 9.15 1.53 -4.11
C PHE A 128 9.83 2.15 -5.33
N ILE A 129 11.03 2.70 -5.18
CA ILE A 129 11.82 3.19 -6.33
C ILE A 129 12.10 2.04 -7.30
N ASN A 130 12.62 0.93 -6.80
CA ASN A 130 12.92 -0.25 -7.60
C ASN A 130 11.65 -0.88 -8.20
N TYR A 131 10.58 -0.93 -7.41
CA TYR A 131 9.28 -1.42 -7.87
C TYR A 131 8.70 -0.53 -8.99
N GLY A 132 8.85 0.78 -8.87
CA GLY A 132 8.46 1.74 -9.92
C GLY A 132 9.20 1.47 -11.24
N GLU A 133 10.50 1.19 -11.19
CA GLU A 133 11.28 0.83 -12.38
C GLU A 133 10.75 -0.45 -13.05
N VAL A 134 10.42 -1.48 -12.27
CA VAL A 134 9.81 -2.72 -12.78
C VAL A 134 8.46 -2.45 -13.44
N GLU A 135 7.68 -1.54 -12.90
CA GLU A 135 6.38 -1.11 -13.43
C GLU A 135 6.50 -0.10 -14.58
N LYS A 136 7.71 0.32 -14.93
CA LYS A 136 7.98 1.39 -15.91
C LYS A 136 7.30 2.72 -15.53
N LYS A 137 7.28 3.02 -14.24
CA LYS A 137 6.75 4.24 -13.65
C LYS A 137 7.86 4.95 -12.88
N GLU A 138 8.12 6.19 -13.22
CA GLU A 138 9.04 7.01 -12.44
C GLU A 138 8.31 7.53 -11.20
N LEU A 139 8.81 7.17 -10.03
CA LEU A 139 8.31 7.71 -8.76
C LEU A 139 9.14 8.90 -8.33
N THR A 140 8.46 9.99 -8.00
CA THR A 140 9.05 11.24 -7.52
C THR A 140 8.39 11.69 -6.22
N ASP A 141 9.03 12.62 -5.52
CA ASP A 141 8.52 13.22 -4.28
C ASP A 141 8.14 12.19 -3.19
N LEU A 142 8.91 11.07 -3.10
CA LEU A 142 8.67 10.07 -2.06
C LEU A 142 8.96 10.65 -0.68
N ARG A 143 7.91 10.77 0.12
CA ARG A 143 7.99 11.23 1.50
C ARG A 143 6.92 10.59 2.37
N PHE A 144 7.25 10.40 3.64
CA PHE A 144 6.25 9.96 4.59
C PHE A 144 5.42 11.14 5.11
N SER A 145 4.13 10.92 5.24
CA SER A 145 3.21 11.82 5.96
C SER A 145 2.76 11.18 7.27
N ASP A 146 2.46 12.03 8.24
CA ASP A 146 1.90 11.58 9.51
C ASP A 146 0.44 11.13 9.39
N VAL A 147 -0.09 10.60 10.48
CA VAL A 147 -1.47 10.07 10.54
C VAL A 147 -2.51 11.13 10.20
N GLU A 148 -2.35 12.36 10.70
CA GLU A 148 -3.34 13.42 10.50
C GLU A 148 -3.39 13.88 9.04
N MET A 149 -2.25 14.03 8.41
CA MET A 149 -2.16 14.35 6.98
C MET A 149 -2.73 13.21 6.13
N ALA A 150 -2.28 11.99 6.39
CA ALA A 150 -2.75 10.80 5.67
C ALA A 150 -4.27 10.63 5.79
N LYS A 151 -4.84 10.88 6.98
CA LYS A 151 -6.28 10.84 7.20
C LYS A 151 -7.04 11.89 6.38
N LYS A 152 -6.55 13.14 6.38
CA LYS A 152 -7.14 14.22 5.58
C LYS A 152 -7.16 13.89 4.10
N ASP A 153 -6.06 13.32 3.61
CA ASP A 153 -5.94 12.95 2.19
C ASP A 153 -6.84 11.76 1.85
N LEU A 154 -6.88 10.74 2.71
CA LEU A 154 -7.75 9.58 2.50
C LEU A 154 -9.24 9.94 2.47
N VAL A 155 -9.69 10.85 3.33
CA VAL A 155 -11.09 11.32 3.34
C VAL A 155 -11.51 11.95 2.02
N LYS A 156 -10.59 12.62 1.31
CA LYS A 156 -10.88 13.20 -0.02
C LYS A 156 -11.11 12.14 -1.09
N LEU A 157 -10.59 10.94 -0.90
CA LEU A 157 -10.72 9.81 -1.81
C LEU A 157 -11.94 8.94 -1.53
N THR A 158 -12.62 9.15 -0.40
CA THR A 158 -13.80 8.34 -0.02
C THR A 158 -14.98 8.66 -0.94
N THR A 159 -15.59 7.61 -1.46
CA THR A 159 -16.76 7.66 -2.37
C THR A 159 -18.09 7.46 -1.64
#